data_260ada81531006bf1ca3196448a965cb
#
_entry.id   260ada81531006bf1ca3196448a965cb
#
_cell.length_a   1.000
_cell.length_b   1.000
_cell.length_c   1.000
_cell.angle_alpha   90.00
_cell.angle_beta   90.00
_cell.angle_gamma   90.00
#
_symmetry.space_group_name_H-M   'P 1'
#
loop_
_entity.id
_entity.type
_entity.pdbx_description
1 polymer ?
#
loop_
_entity_poly.entity_id
_entity_poly.type
_entity_poly.pdbx_seq_one_letter_code
_entity_poly.pdbx_strand_id
1 'polypeptide(L)'
;MNVSEFVVKVANPYFALCDGFSYLTKDFLMSSIEFAVKNKIFPLFYEGCLRLGIKLPKEADLLMDSYERRRRMQIEEVGLLLDVSEELGVELMFFKTFKPFRYFPDDVDVLLRDENDLQPLIAKLRDKGYFMLKIGTPEVVLRKIGEDGAYVDLDIHKRLAVGYLDLFQAENLWQKQAYEKFRLEDGRVAVKLSENYEVVREAAYSLLKDFNLSIPGLYLAIYTLMKGDLETIEKIAINENLLLPLNLYLRTAYYISCKLFNSEANLRHQFNEQSIFMMPLRIIRSQLAKKCKIPYPYPIPVIALAYLSKAQLEISRNRNLKALTQIIKQPSSKGVEIFLHHLARLGS
;
A
#
# COMPACT_ATOMS: atom_id res chain seq x y z
N MET A 1 19.37 -19.81 3.42
CA MET A 1 18.41 -18.70 3.13
C MET A 1 17.02 -19.31 3.06
N ASN A 2 16.02 -18.73 3.70
CA ASN A 2 14.64 -19.18 3.61
C ASN A 2 13.90 -18.56 2.40
N VAL A 3 12.73 -19.12 2.04
CA VAL A 3 11.94 -18.68 0.88
C VAL A 3 11.61 -17.19 0.92
N SER A 4 11.13 -16.69 2.06
CA SER A 4 10.74 -15.27 2.17
C SER A 4 11.91 -14.31 1.99
N GLU A 5 13.05 -14.62 2.59
CA GLU A 5 14.27 -13.82 2.44
C GLU A 5 14.80 -13.85 1.00
N PHE A 6 14.79 -15.01 0.35
CA PHE A 6 15.16 -15.16 -1.04
C PHE A 6 14.28 -14.31 -1.96
N VAL A 7 12.96 -14.45 -1.84
CA VAL A 7 12.01 -13.73 -2.68
C VAL A 7 12.13 -12.22 -2.50
N VAL A 8 12.22 -11.74 -1.26
CA VAL A 8 12.36 -10.30 -0.98
C VAL A 8 13.68 -9.75 -1.53
N LYS A 9 14.76 -10.52 -1.46
CA LYS A 9 16.04 -10.10 -2.05
C LYS A 9 15.96 -10.04 -3.58
N VAL A 10 15.47 -11.09 -4.22
CA VAL A 10 15.38 -11.20 -5.69
C VAL A 10 14.42 -10.18 -6.30
N ALA A 11 13.26 -9.98 -5.68
CA ALA A 11 12.25 -9.03 -6.14
C ALA A 11 12.60 -7.56 -5.89
N ASN A 12 13.66 -7.28 -5.15
CA ASN A 12 14.05 -5.90 -4.83
C ASN A 12 14.49 -5.13 -6.09
N PRO A 13 13.86 -3.98 -6.37
CA PRO A 13 14.19 -3.20 -7.55
C PRO A 13 15.38 -2.24 -7.39
N TYR A 14 15.93 -2.08 -6.17
CA TYR A 14 16.86 -0.97 -5.86
C TYR A 14 18.30 -1.41 -5.55
N PHE A 15 18.50 -2.62 -5.02
CA PHE A 15 19.82 -3.09 -4.64
C PHE A 15 20.29 -4.21 -5.55
N ALA A 16 21.53 -4.10 -6.03
CA ALA A 16 22.16 -5.19 -6.76
C ALA A 16 22.40 -6.37 -5.81
N LEU A 17 22.09 -7.58 -6.27
CA LEU A 17 22.43 -8.80 -5.56
C LEU A 17 23.79 -9.27 -6.06
N CYS A 18 24.72 -9.41 -5.11
CA CYS A 18 26.08 -9.90 -5.39
C CYS A 18 26.21 -11.42 -5.23
N ASP A 19 25.18 -12.08 -4.69
CA ASP A 19 25.26 -13.50 -4.37
C ASP A 19 24.81 -14.37 -5.53
N GLY A 20 25.71 -15.26 -5.97
CA GLY A 20 25.36 -16.34 -6.89
C GLY A 20 24.44 -17.36 -6.20
N PHE A 21 23.23 -17.51 -6.71
CA PHE A 21 22.30 -18.55 -6.23
C PHE A 21 22.60 -19.85 -6.94
N SER A 22 23.49 -20.68 -6.36
CA SER A 22 23.77 -22.02 -6.85
C SER A 22 22.76 -23.04 -6.30
N TYR A 23 22.22 -23.87 -7.20
CA TYR A 23 21.37 -25.03 -6.89
C TYR A 23 20.02 -24.75 -6.18
N LEU A 24 19.14 -24.02 -6.89
CA LEU A 24 17.75 -23.90 -6.47
C LEU A 24 16.94 -25.12 -6.96
N THR A 25 16.31 -25.86 -6.05
CA THR A 25 15.43 -26.98 -6.40
C THR A 25 14.12 -26.46 -6.99
N LYS A 26 13.43 -27.31 -7.79
CA LYS A 26 12.10 -26.97 -8.34
C LYS A 26 11.11 -26.64 -7.23
N ASP A 27 11.08 -27.41 -6.15
CA ASP A 27 10.16 -27.22 -5.02
C ASP A 27 10.42 -25.89 -4.29
N PHE A 28 11.69 -25.52 -4.15
CA PHE A 28 12.04 -24.20 -3.56
C PHE A 28 11.56 -23.06 -4.45
N LEU A 29 11.71 -23.16 -5.78
CA LEU A 29 11.24 -22.15 -6.72
C LEU A 29 9.70 -22.06 -6.73
N MET A 30 8.98 -23.20 -6.69
CA MET A 30 7.53 -23.21 -6.61
C MET A 30 7.03 -22.53 -5.32
N SER A 31 7.61 -22.86 -4.18
CA SER A 31 7.30 -22.20 -2.90
C SER A 31 7.63 -20.71 -2.94
N SER A 32 8.67 -20.31 -3.68
CA SER A 32 9.04 -18.90 -3.86
C SER A 32 8.02 -18.16 -4.72
N ILE A 33 7.52 -18.78 -5.80
CA ILE A 33 6.45 -18.25 -6.65
C ILE A 33 5.17 -18.06 -5.81
N GLU A 34 4.74 -19.08 -5.07
CA GLU A 34 3.55 -18.99 -4.21
C GLU A 34 3.67 -17.85 -3.18
N PHE A 35 4.85 -17.73 -2.56
CA PHE A 35 5.12 -16.64 -1.62
C PHE A 35 5.06 -15.27 -2.32
N ALA A 36 5.64 -15.13 -3.52
CA ALA A 36 5.65 -13.89 -4.28
C ALA A 36 4.23 -13.47 -4.72
N VAL A 37 3.40 -14.43 -5.16
CA VAL A 37 1.99 -14.22 -5.51
C VAL A 37 1.19 -13.76 -4.29
N LYS A 38 1.28 -14.50 -3.18
CA LYS A 38 0.58 -14.18 -1.93
C LYS A 38 0.91 -12.76 -1.41
N ASN A 39 2.12 -12.29 -1.69
CA ASN A 39 2.61 -10.99 -1.24
C ASN A 39 2.55 -9.89 -2.32
N LYS A 40 1.88 -10.14 -3.45
CA LYS A 40 1.64 -9.17 -4.54
C LYS A 40 2.93 -8.61 -5.17
N ILE A 41 4.00 -9.41 -5.18
CA ILE A 41 5.32 -9.02 -5.74
C ILE A 41 5.81 -10.00 -6.80
N PHE A 42 4.95 -10.89 -7.29
CA PHE A 42 5.34 -11.88 -8.29
C PHE A 42 5.98 -11.26 -9.54
N PRO A 43 5.46 -10.17 -10.15
CA PRO A 43 6.11 -9.57 -11.31
C PRO A 43 7.53 -9.08 -11.04
N LEU A 44 7.78 -8.47 -9.88
CA LEU A 44 9.12 -8.05 -9.46
C LEU A 44 10.05 -9.25 -9.22
N PHE A 45 9.52 -10.31 -8.61
CA PHE A 45 10.27 -11.55 -8.39
C PHE A 45 10.65 -12.22 -9.71
N TYR A 46 9.71 -12.31 -10.65
CA TYR A 46 9.91 -12.86 -11.98
C TYR A 46 11.03 -12.10 -12.71
N GLU A 47 10.96 -10.76 -12.77
CA GLU A 47 12.01 -9.93 -13.37
C GLU A 47 13.36 -10.06 -12.66
N GLY A 48 13.34 -10.14 -11.33
CA GLY A 48 14.54 -10.37 -10.53
C GLY A 48 15.21 -11.69 -10.89
N CYS A 49 14.44 -12.77 -11.04
CA CYS A 49 14.94 -14.06 -11.49
C CYS A 49 15.57 -13.98 -12.88
N LEU A 50 14.91 -13.32 -13.84
CA LEU A 50 15.46 -13.13 -15.19
C LEU A 50 16.78 -12.36 -15.15
N ARG A 51 16.86 -11.28 -14.40
CA ARG A 51 18.11 -10.50 -14.24
C ARG A 51 19.27 -11.32 -13.66
N LEU A 52 18.97 -12.29 -12.82
CA LEU A 52 19.97 -13.16 -12.18
C LEU A 52 20.23 -14.45 -12.94
N GLY A 53 19.61 -14.64 -14.11
CA GLY A 53 19.73 -15.87 -14.89
C GLY A 53 19.13 -17.11 -14.26
N ILE A 54 18.22 -16.93 -13.28
CA ILE A 54 17.52 -18.03 -12.62
C ILE A 54 16.39 -18.51 -13.53
N LYS A 55 16.46 -19.79 -13.95
CA LYS A 55 15.42 -20.42 -14.76
C LYS A 55 14.22 -20.77 -13.90
N LEU A 56 13.10 -20.10 -14.16
CA LEU A 56 11.81 -20.40 -13.56
C LEU A 56 11.11 -21.56 -14.29
N PRO A 57 10.22 -22.29 -13.61
CA PRO A 57 9.35 -23.28 -14.25
C PRO A 57 8.37 -22.61 -15.23
N LYS A 58 7.91 -23.35 -16.26
CA LYS A 58 6.98 -22.83 -17.29
C LYS A 58 5.68 -22.25 -16.73
N GLU A 59 5.23 -22.76 -15.60
CA GLU A 59 4.07 -22.27 -14.87
C GLU A 59 4.21 -20.79 -14.47
N ALA A 60 5.45 -20.32 -14.26
CA ALA A 60 5.73 -18.92 -13.94
C ALA A 60 5.51 -18.01 -15.16
N ASP A 61 5.85 -18.48 -16.38
CA ASP A 61 5.62 -17.72 -17.60
C ASP A 61 4.12 -17.53 -17.85
N LEU A 62 3.32 -18.61 -17.73
CA LEU A 62 1.86 -18.54 -17.85
C LEU A 62 1.22 -17.60 -16.82
N LEU A 63 1.75 -17.64 -15.60
CA LEU A 63 1.30 -16.75 -14.55
C LEU A 63 1.64 -15.28 -14.87
N MET A 64 2.86 -15.01 -15.37
CA MET A 64 3.26 -13.67 -15.78
C MET A 64 2.38 -13.13 -16.90
N ASP A 65 2.06 -13.95 -17.92
CA ASP A 65 1.12 -13.59 -18.98
C ASP A 65 -0.26 -13.20 -18.43
N SER A 66 -0.73 -13.89 -17.39
CA SER A 66 -1.97 -13.55 -16.69
C SER A 66 -1.90 -12.19 -16.00
N TYR A 67 -0.78 -11.89 -15.32
CA TYR A 67 -0.56 -10.58 -14.71
C TYR A 67 -0.52 -9.45 -15.75
N GLU A 68 0.15 -9.66 -16.89
CA GLU A 68 0.22 -8.67 -17.97
C GLU A 68 -1.14 -8.42 -18.62
N ARG A 69 -1.95 -9.46 -18.82
CA ARG A 69 -3.33 -9.30 -19.31
C ARG A 69 -4.16 -8.47 -18.35
N ARG A 70 -4.12 -8.81 -17.05
CA ARG A 70 -4.84 -8.06 -16.03
C ARG A 70 -4.38 -6.60 -15.98
N ARG A 71 -3.07 -6.35 -16.10
CA ARG A 71 -2.53 -4.99 -16.13
C ARG A 71 -3.05 -4.18 -17.32
N ARG A 72 -3.11 -4.78 -18.51
CA ARG A 72 -3.71 -4.12 -19.69
C ARG A 72 -5.16 -3.75 -19.46
N MET A 73 -5.96 -4.68 -18.95
CA MET A 73 -7.35 -4.41 -18.58
C MET A 73 -7.46 -3.25 -17.57
N GLN A 74 -6.63 -3.23 -16.53
CA GLN A 74 -6.64 -2.13 -15.57
C GLN A 74 -6.32 -0.78 -16.21
N ILE A 75 -5.37 -0.71 -17.13
CA ILE A 75 -5.04 0.53 -17.85
C ILE A 75 -6.20 0.97 -18.76
N GLU A 76 -6.84 0.03 -19.44
CA GLU A 76 -8.03 0.29 -20.25
C GLU A 76 -9.19 0.84 -19.39
N GLU A 77 -9.41 0.24 -18.22
CA GLU A 77 -10.46 0.69 -17.30
C GLU A 77 -10.13 2.04 -16.63
N VAL A 78 -8.86 2.32 -16.36
CA VAL A 78 -8.41 3.68 -15.96
C VAL A 78 -8.78 4.69 -17.06
N GLY A 79 -8.54 4.35 -18.32
CA GLY A 79 -8.91 5.18 -19.43
C GLY A 79 -10.41 5.40 -19.56
N LEU A 80 -11.21 4.33 -19.46
CA LEU A 80 -12.67 4.43 -19.44
C LEU A 80 -13.18 5.33 -18.31
N LEU A 81 -12.57 5.19 -17.12
CA LEU A 81 -12.95 6.00 -15.97
C LEU A 81 -12.64 7.49 -16.18
N LEU A 82 -11.53 7.82 -16.85
CA LEU A 82 -11.21 9.19 -17.21
C LEU A 82 -12.23 9.77 -18.21
N ASP A 83 -12.60 9.00 -19.25
CA ASP A 83 -13.60 9.41 -20.23
C ASP A 83 -14.97 9.66 -19.56
N VAL A 84 -15.38 8.78 -18.66
CA VAL A 84 -16.64 8.93 -17.88
C VAL A 84 -16.56 10.14 -16.95
N SER A 85 -15.41 10.37 -16.29
CA SER A 85 -15.26 11.52 -15.40
C SER A 85 -15.30 12.85 -16.15
N GLU A 86 -14.70 12.90 -17.34
CA GLU A 86 -14.77 14.09 -18.22
C GLU A 86 -16.20 14.35 -18.70
N GLU A 87 -16.92 13.30 -19.14
CA GLU A 87 -18.32 13.40 -19.58
C GLU A 87 -19.25 13.96 -18.49
N LEU A 88 -19.01 13.55 -17.23
CA LEU A 88 -19.82 13.97 -16.08
C LEU A 88 -19.32 15.25 -15.40
N GLY A 89 -18.13 15.74 -15.74
CA GLY A 89 -17.47 16.84 -15.04
C GLY A 89 -17.01 16.48 -13.63
N VAL A 90 -16.76 15.19 -13.34
CA VAL A 90 -16.35 14.67 -12.04
C VAL A 90 -14.85 14.71 -11.89
N GLU A 91 -14.34 15.19 -10.77
CA GLU A 91 -12.91 15.19 -10.49
C GLU A 91 -12.49 13.94 -9.69
N LEU A 92 -11.54 13.20 -10.25
CA LEU A 92 -10.99 11.95 -9.70
C LEU A 92 -9.49 12.05 -9.43
N MET A 93 -9.02 11.39 -8.39
CA MET A 93 -7.60 11.24 -8.08
C MET A 93 -7.29 9.76 -7.85
N PHE A 94 -6.35 9.21 -8.62
CA PHE A 94 -5.85 7.85 -8.42
C PHE A 94 -4.87 7.80 -7.23
N PHE A 95 -4.87 6.70 -6.49
CA PHE A 95 -3.91 6.44 -5.43
C PHE A 95 -3.66 4.93 -5.31
N LYS A 96 -2.57 4.49 -4.65
CA LYS A 96 -2.09 3.11 -4.57
C LYS A 96 -1.77 2.43 -5.92
N THR A 97 -2.51 2.74 -6.97
CA THR A 97 -2.45 2.06 -8.28
C THR A 97 -1.10 2.24 -8.96
N PHE A 98 -0.46 3.39 -8.79
CA PHE A 98 0.80 3.74 -9.46
C PHE A 98 1.93 3.92 -8.44
N LYS A 99 2.88 2.95 -8.40
CA LYS A 99 4.06 3.00 -7.53
C LYS A 99 5.32 3.33 -8.33
N PRO A 100 6.41 3.81 -7.68
CA PRO A 100 7.67 4.14 -8.35
C PRO A 100 8.49 2.91 -8.77
N PHE A 101 7.88 1.75 -8.82
CA PHE A 101 8.40 0.48 -9.30
C PHE A 101 7.29 -0.31 -9.97
N ARG A 102 7.66 -1.34 -10.74
CA ARG A 102 6.68 -2.19 -11.42
C ARG A 102 5.78 -2.87 -10.40
N TYR A 103 4.52 -2.46 -10.38
CA TYR A 103 3.51 -2.92 -9.45
C TYR A 103 2.20 -3.20 -10.19
N PHE A 104 1.59 -4.31 -9.85
CA PHE A 104 0.32 -4.75 -10.42
C PHE A 104 -0.67 -4.86 -9.26
N PRO A 105 -1.47 -3.83 -9.01
CA PRO A 105 -2.47 -3.85 -7.94
C PRO A 105 -3.58 -4.86 -8.25
N ASP A 106 -4.35 -5.24 -7.22
CA ASP A 106 -5.52 -6.08 -7.40
C ASP A 106 -6.73 -5.28 -7.89
N ASP A 107 -6.77 -4.00 -7.56
CA ASP A 107 -7.85 -3.05 -7.73
C ASP A 107 -7.32 -1.72 -8.31
N VAL A 108 -8.23 -0.92 -8.83
CA VAL A 108 -7.99 0.48 -9.22
C VAL A 108 -8.64 1.35 -8.17
N ASP A 109 -7.83 2.03 -7.36
CA ASP A 109 -8.31 2.92 -6.29
C ASP A 109 -8.42 4.37 -6.80
N VAL A 110 -9.58 4.99 -6.63
CA VAL A 110 -9.82 6.39 -6.93
C VAL A 110 -10.50 7.11 -5.78
N LEU A 111 -10.14 8.37 -5.59
CA LEU A 111 -10.77 9.29 -4.65
C LEU A 111 -11.63 10.30 -5.42
N LEU A 112 -12.88 10.45 -5.01
CA LEU A 112 -13.78 11.51 -5.50
C LEU A 112 -13.47 12.82 -4.77
N ARG A 113 -13.55 13.93 -5.52
CA ARG A 113 -13.48 15.26 -4.92
C ARG A 113 -14.75 15.61 -4.16
N ASP A 114 -15.91 15.34 -4.75
CA ASP A 114 -17.23 15.58 -4.16
C ASP A 114 -17.98 14.26 -4.00
N GLU A 115 -18.47 13.97 -2.79
CA GLU A 115 -19.27 12.78 -2.53
C GLU A 115 -20.60 12.75 -3.31
N ASN A 116 -21.11 13.91 -3.71
CA ASN A 116 -22.35 14.01 -4.50
C ASN A 116 -22.18 13.42 -5.90
N ASP A 117 -20.96 13.38 -6.43
CA ASP A 117 -20.65 12.81 -7.74
C ASP A 117 -20.70 11.28 -7.77
N LEU A 118 -20.77 10.63 -6.59
CA LEU A 118 -20.74 9.18 -6.50
C LEU A 118 -21.91 8.50 -7.24
N GLN A 119 -23.12 8.98 -7.04
CA GLN A 119 -24.31 8.33 -7.65
C GLN A 119 -24.35 8.49 -9.17
N PRO A 120 -24.12 9.68 -9.75
CA PRO A 120 -23.99 9.85 -11.20
C PRO A 120 -22.87 8.96 -11.78
N LEU A 121 -21.70 8.90 -11.13
CA LEU A 121 -20.59 8.07 -11.57
C LEU A 121 -20.94 6.57 -11.57
N ILE A 122 -21.54 6.06 -10.49
CA ILE A 122 -21.98 4.66 -10.42
C ILE A 122 -23.00 4.33 -11.49
N ALA A 123 -23.98 5.21 -11.73
CA ALA A 123 -24.99 4.99 -12.76
C ALA A 123 -24.34 4.84 -14.14
N LYS A 124 -23.42 5.75 -14.48
CA LYS A 124 -22.71 5.73 -15.76
C LYS A 124 -21.80 4.50 -15.91
N LEU A 125 -21.10 4.09 -14.84
CA LEU A 125 -20.27 2.89 -14.86
C LEU A 125 -21.10 1.61 -15.01
N ARG A 126 -22.33 1.56 -14.47
CA ARG A 126 -23.24 0.44 -14.71
C ARG A 126 -23.61 0.30 -16.19
N ASP A 127 -23.83 1.41 -16.88
CA ASP A 127 -24.08 1.41 -18.34
C ASP A 127 -22.87 0.89 -19.13
N LYS A 128 -21.65 0.94 -18.52
CA LYS A 128 -20.39 0.38 -19.06
C LYS A 128 -20.10 -1.06 -18.63
N GLY A 129 -21.07 -1.74 -17.98
CA GLY A 129 -20.97 -3.14 -17.59
C GLY A 129 -20.40 -3.40 -16.20
N TYR A 130 -20.24 -2.37 -15.37
CA TYR A 130 -19.88 -2.57 -13.97
C TYR A 130 -21.08 -2.98 -13.13
N PHE A 131 -20.86 -3.84 -12.18
CA PHE A 131 -21.83 -4.17 -11.13
C PHE A 131 -21.23 -3.94 -9.73
N MET A 132 -22.11 -3.68 -8.79
CA MET A 132 -21.71 -3.36 -7.42
C MET A 132 -21.39 -4.63 -6.65
N LEU A 133 -20.20 -4.69 -6.04
CA LEU A 133 -19.79 -5.75 -5.14
C LEU A 133 -20.05 -5.41 -3.67
N LYS A 134 -19.71 -4.16 -3.29
CA LYS A 134 -19.71 -3.75 -1.89
C LYS A 134 -20.04 -2.27 -1.76
N ILE A 135 -20.80 -1.94 -0.72
CA ILE A 135 -20.99 -0.55 -0.27
C ILE A 135 -20.46 -0.46 1.15
N GLY A 136 -19.45 0.41 1.35
CA GLY A 136 -18.89 0.74 2.64
C GLY A 136 -19.00 2.23 2.93
N THR A 137 -18.69 2.64 4.15
CA THR A 137 -18.73 4.06 4.53
C THR A 137 -17.66 4.89 3.82
N PRO A 138 -16.38 4.45 3.72
CA PRO A 138 -15.38 5.21 3.00
C PRO A 138 -15.32 4.89 1.51
N GLU A 139 -15.84 3.74 1.05
CA GLU A 139 -15.60 3.22 -0.30
C GLU A 139 -16.80 2.45 -0.86
N VAL A 140 -16.92 2.44 -2.18
CA VAL A 140 -17.82 1.57 -2.95
C VAL A 140 -16.95 0.77 -3.90
N VAL A 141 -17.16 -0.55 -3.96
CA VAL A 141 -16.43 -1.45 -4.85
C VAL A 141 -17.33 -1.87 -6.00
N LEU A 142 -16.89 -1.61 -7.20
CA LEU A 142 -17.54 -2.05 -8.44
C LEU A 142 -16.62 -3.08 -9.12
N ARG A 143 -17.21 -4.05 -9.83
CA ARG A 143 -16.50 -5.05 -10.62
C ARG A 143 -17.00 -5.05 -12.06
N LYS A 144 -16.06 -5.18 -12.99
CA LYS A 144 -16.33 -5.53 -14.38
C LYS A 144 -15.64 -6.83 -14.72
N ILE A 145 -16.35 -7.72 -15.40
CA ILE A 145 -15.83 -9.00 -15.88
C ILE A 145 -15.66 -8.91 -17.39
N GLY A 146 -14.47 -9.22 -17.89
CA GLY A 146 -14.20 -9.33 -19.31
C GLY A 146 -14.75 -10.63 -19.92
N GLU A 147 -14.74 -10.71 -21.24
CA GLU A 147 -15.25 -11.87 -21.98
C GLU A 147 -14.48 -13.16 -21.68
N ASP A 148 -13.22 -13.05 -21.33
CA ASP A 148 -12.33 -14.18 -20.95
C ASP A 148 -12.47 -14.58 -19.48
N GLY A 149 -13.38 -13.98 -18.72
CA GLY A 149 -13.59 -14.20 -17.30
C GLY A 149 -12.60 -13.48 -16.38
N ALA A 150 -11.64 -12.73 -16.93
CA ALA A 150 -10.81 -11.84 -16.13
C ALA A 150 -11.66 -10.68 -15.58
N TYR A 151 -11.26 -10.10 -14.46
CA TYR A 151 -12.03 -9.01 -13.87
C TYR A 151 -11.12 -7.87 -13.39
N VAL A 152 -11.72 -6.69 -13.31
CA VAL A 152 -11.14 -5.51 -12.68
C VAL A 152 -12.08 -5.01 -11.60
N ASP A 153 -11.53 -4.77 -10.42
CA ASP A 153 -12.22 -4.11 -9.31
C ASP A 153 -11.85 -2.63 -9.31
N LEU A 154 -12.86 -1.80 -9.13
CA LEU A 154 -12.76 -0.36 -9.01
C LEU A 154 -13.23 0.05 -7.63
N ASP A 155 -12.31 0.52 -6.80
CA ASP A 155 -12.57 1.01 -5.45
C ASP A 155 -12.72 2.53 -5.48
N ILE A 156 -13.98 3.00 -5.40
CA ILE A 156 -14.30 4.43 -5.40
C ILE A 156 -14.40 4.91 -3.97
N HIS A 157 -13.42 5.71 -3.54
CA HIS A 157 -13.34 6.26 -2.21
C HIS A 157 -13.98 7.65 -2.14
N LYS A 158 -14.79 7.88 -1.13
CA LYS A 158 -15.32 9.20 -0.79
C LYS A 158 -14.31 10.00 0.03
N ARG A 159 -13.46 9.30 0.78
CA ARG A 159 -12.42 9.86 1.63
C ARG A 159 -11.31 8.85 1.88
N LEU A 160 -10.09 9.33 2.11
CA LEU A 160 -8.98 8.48 2.55
C LEU A 160 -9.07 8.30 4.06
N ALA A 161 -9.58 7.15 4.50
CA ALA A 161 -9.84 6.86 5.89
C ALA A 161 -9.48 5.43 6.28
N VAL A 162 -9.23 5.21 7.57
CA VAL A 162 -9.15 3.89 8.18
C VAL A 162 -10.33 3.77 9.16
N GLY A 163 -11.34 3.01 8.75
CA GLY A 163 -12.61 3.00 9.46
C GLY A 163 -13.24 4.39 9.43
N TYR A 164 -13.28 5.05 10.58
CA TYR A 164 -13.85 6.40 10.74
C TYR A 164 -12.79 7.49 10.94
N LEU A 165 -11.52 7.12 11.00
CA LEU A 165 -10.42 8.07 11.11
C LEU A 165 -9.99 8.53 9.73
N ASP A 166 -10.25 9.78 9.41
CA ASP A 166 -9.74 10.39 8.19
C ASP A 166 -8.23 10.51 8.28
N LEU A 167 -7.53 10.05 7.26
CA LEU A 167 -6.07 10.13 7.23
C LEU A 167 -5.62 11.55 6.90
N PHE A 168 -6.33 12.19 5.98
CA PHE A 168 -6.05 13.55 5.52
C PHE A 168 -7.31 14.40 5.62
N GLN A 169 -7.10 15.69 5.81
CA GLN A 169 -8.17 16.68 5.65
C GLN A 169 -8.51 16.78 4.15
N ALA A 170 -9.82 16.75 3.81
CA ALA A 170 -10.26 16.75 2.42
C ALA A 170 -9.71 17.96 1.65
N GLU A 171 -9.66 19.15 2.28
CA GLU A 171 -9.17 20.38 1.70
C GLU A 171 -7.69 20.29 1.32
N ASN A 172 -6.88 19.53 2.07
CA ASN A 172 -5.45 19.38 1.82
C ASN A 172 -5.18 18.46 0.63
N LEU A 173 -6.04 17.45 0.40
CA LEU A 173 -5.84 16.48 -0.69
C LEU A 173 -6.02 17.08 -2.09
N TRP A 174 -6.80 18.15 -2.20
CA TRP A 174 -7.05 18.81 -3.49
C TRP A 174 -6.23 20.09 -3.69
N GLN A 175 -5.24 20.35 -2.82
CA GLN A 175 -4.23 21.37 -3.05
C GLN A 175 -3.16 20.90 -4.04
N LYS A 176 -2.63 21.82 -4.83
CA LYS A 176 -1.67 21.55 -5.92
C LYS A 176 -0.48 20.66 -5.50
N GLN A 177 -0.05 20.70 -4.25
CA GLN A 177 1.06 19.91 -3.72
C GLN A 177 0.70 18.47 -3.38
N ALA A 178 -0.60 18.18 -3.24
CA ALA A 178 -1.05 16.84 -2.82
C ALA A 178 -1.23 15.87 -3.99
N TYR A 179 -1.26 16.38 -5.20
CA TYR A 179 -1.46 15.56 -6.40
C TYR A 179 -0.48 15.93 -7.51
N GLU A 180 -0.29 15.01 -8.42
CA GLU A 180 0.52 15.22 -9.63
C GLU A 180 -0.21 14.66 -10.85
N LYS A 181 0.05 15.31 -11.99
CA LYS A 181 -0.45 14.82 -13.28
C LYS A 181 0.53 13.82 -13.86
N PHE A 182 0.02 12.71 -14.36
CA PHE A 182 0.83 11.74 -15.09
C PHE A 182 0.15 11.38 -16.40
N ARG A 183 0.95 10.99 -17.39
CA ARG A 183 0.46 10.63 -18.72
C ARG A 183 0.40 9.11 -18.83
N LEU A 184 -0.74 8.59 -19.25
CA LEU A 184 -0.91 7.20 -19.62
C LEU A 184 -0.23 6.90 -20.97
N GLU A 185 -0.01 5.62 -21.29
CA GLU A 185 0.60 5.17 -22.55
C GLU A 185 -0.17 5.63 -23.79
N ASP A 186 -1.49 5.74 -23.70
CA ASP A 186 -2.38 6.23 -24.75
C ASP A 186 -2.42 7.77 -24.88
N GLY A 187 -1.65 8.48 -24.06
CA GLY A 187 -1.53 9.94 -24.09
C GLY A 187 -2.49 10.70 -23.19
N ARG A 188 -3.51 10.03 -22.61
CA ARG A 188 -4.43 10.66 -21.64
C ARG A 188 -3.69 11.11 -20.39
N VAL A 189 -4.19 12.15 -19.75
CA VAL A 189 -3.62 12.72 -18.52
C VAL A 189 -4.52 12.37 -17.35
N ALA A 190 -3.98 11.70 -16.37
CA ALA A 190 -4.65 11.38 -15.13
C ALA A 190 -4.03 12.18 -13.96
N VAL A 191 -4.80 12.32 -12.88
CA VAL A 191 -4.36 12.91 -11.62
C VAL A 191 -4.14 11.79 -10.62
N LYS A 192 -2.98 11.74 -9.99
CA LYS A 192 -2.70 10.80 -8.90
C LYS A 192 -2.24 11.51 -7.64
N LEU A 193 -2.40 10.87 -6.50
CA LEU A 193 -1.82 11.33 -5.25
C LEU A 193 -0.30 11.47 -5.41
N SER A 194 0.27 12.59 -4.98
CA SER A 194 1.71 12.82 -5.09
C SER A 194 2.50 11.79 -4.28
N GLU A 195 3.73 11.50 -4.68
CA GLU A 195 4.56 10.49 -4.02
C GLU A 195 4.72 10.77 -2.52
N ASN A 196 4.85 12.03 -2.11
CA ASN A 196 4.98 12.42 -0.71
C ASN A 196 3.73 12.07 0.12
N TYR A 197 2.54 12.36 -0.41
CA TYR A 197 1.27 12.00 0.24
C TYR A 197 1.02 10.49 0.22
N GLU A 198 1.40 9.81 -0.88
CA GLU A 198 1.27 8.36 -1.02
C GLU A 198 2.08 7.61 0.05
N VAL A 199 3.29 8.09 0.37
CA VAL A 199 4.13 7.52 1.45
C VAL A 199 3.48 7.69 2.82
N VAL A 200 2.95 8.87 3.12
CA VAL A 200 2.26 9.13 4.40
C VAL A 200 0.99 8.27 4.52
N ARG A 201 0.24 8.13 3.43
CA ARG A 201 -0.92 7.24 3.35
C ARG A 201 -0.53 5.77 3.59
N GLU A 202 0.51 5.28 2.89
CA GLU A 202 0.98 3.90 3.04
C GLU A 202 1.44 3.61 4.47
N ALA A 203 2.17 4.55 5.09
CA ALA A 203 2.60 4.44 6.48
C ALA A 203 1.39 4.32 7.44
N ALA A 204 0.36 5.14 7.23
CA ALA A 204 -0.86 5.09 8.01
C ALA A 204 -1.62 3.78 7.80
N TYR A 205 -1.81 3.33 6.55
CA TYR A 205 -2.49 2.06 6.25
C TYR A 205 -1.74 0.87 6.83
N SER A 206 -0.42 0.83 6.67
CA SER A 206 0.44 -0.22 7.20
C SER A 206 0.24 -0.44 8.71
N LEU A 207 0.11 0.63 9.49
CA LEU A 207 -0.08 0.56 10.95
C LEU A 207 -1.55 0.52 11.40
N LEU A 208 -2.42 1.29 10.75
CA LEU A 208 -3.79 1.50 11.25
C LEU A 208 -4.83 0.60 10.56
N LYS A 209 -4.53 0.07 9.36
CA LYS A 209 -5.46 -0.78 8.60
C LYS A 209 -4.96 -2.23 8.49
N ASP A 210 -3.72 -2.40 8.03
CA ASP A 210 -3.18 -3.70 7.66
C ASP A 210 -2.41 -4.37 8.81
N PHE A 211 -2.00 -3.59 9.82
CA PHE A 211 -1.23 -4.01 11.00
C PHE A 211 0.10 -4.69 10.66
N ASN A 212 0.58 -4.49 9.45
CA ASN A 212 1.85 -5.05 9.00
C ASN A 212 2.53 -4.16 7.96
N LEU A 213 3.85 -4.28 7.87
CA LEU A 213 4.63 -3.75 6.77
C LEU A 213 4.66 -4.80 5.66
N SER A 214 3.88 -4.57 4.61
CA SER A 214 3.83 -5.41 3.41
C SER A 214 5.15 -5.31 2.62
N ILE A 215 5.41 -6.26 1.72
CA ILE A 215 6.62 -6.19 0.89
C ILE A 215 6.57 -5.02 -0.11
N PRO A 216 5.45 -4.74 -0.81
CA PRO A 216 5.33 -3.51 -1.60
C PRO A 216 5.51 -2.24 -0.76
N GLY A 217 4.99 -2.22 0.47
CA GLY A 217 5.22 -1.14 1.42
C GLY A 217 6.69 -0.99 1.81
N LEU A 218 7.40 -2.10 2.06
CA LEU A 218 8.84 -2.07 2.30
C LEU A 218 9.61 -1.44 1.13
N TYR A 219 9.29 -1.81 -0.11
CA TYR A 219 9.97 -1.23 -1.29
C TYR A 219 9.66 0.25 -1.48
N LEU A 220 8.41 0.67 -1.21
CA LEU A 220 8.07 2.09 -1.24
C LEU A 220 8.84 2.87 -0.16
N ALA A 221 8.96 2.33 1.06
CA ALA A 221 9.75 2.94 2.12
C ALA A 221 11.25 3.02 1.77
N ILE A 222 11.83 1.99 1.16
CA ILE A 222 13.21 1.99 0.68
C ILE A 222 13.40 3.09 -0.38
N TYR A 223 12.50 3.16 -1.36
CA TYR A 223 12.53 4.22 -2.37
C TYR A 223 12.52 5.61 -1.74
N THR A 224 11.62 5.81 -0.78
CA THR A 224 11.50 7.07 -0.04
C THR A 224 12.79 7.42 0.71
N LEU A 225 13.40 6.46 1.40
CA LEU A 225 14.66 6.66 2.12
C LEU A 225 15.83 6.98 1.19
N MET A 226 15.79 6.50 -0.07
CA MET A 226 16.85 6.75 -1.06
C MET A 226 16.66 8.05 -1.83
N LYS A 227 15.44 8.44 -2.14
CA LYS A 227 15.13 9.48 -3.13
C LYS A 227 14.08 10.48 -2.68
N GLY A 228 13.32 10.19 -1.61
CA GLY A 228 12.21 11.02 -1.16
C GLY A 228 12.66 12.34 -0.56
N ASP A 229 11.78 13.34 -0.62
CA ASP A 229 11.89 14.59 0.13
C ASP A 229 11.33 14.40 1.54
N LEU A 230 12.18 13.88 2.44
CA LEU A 230 11.77 13.53 3.81
C LEU A 230 11.30 14.76 4.60
N GLU A 231 11.81 15.94 4.32
CA GLU A 231 11.38 17.17 5.01
C GLU A 231 9.92 17.49 4.67
N THR A 232 9.57 17.45 3.39
CA THR A 232 8.18 17.64 2.95
C THR A 232 7.26 16.52 3.45
N ILE A 233 7.70 15.26 3.40
CA ILE A 233 6.94 14.11 3.90
C ILE A 233 6.66 14.24 5.41
N GLU A 234 7.65 14.63 6.21
CA GLU A 234 7.47 14.90 7.65
C GLU A 234 6.50 16.05 7.92
N LYS A 235 6.59 17.14 7.16
CA LYS A 235 5.65 18.28 7.28
C LYS A 235 4.21 17.85 7.02
N ILE A 236 3.98 17.04 5.96
CA ILE A 236 2.66 16.47 5.68
C ILE A 236 2.20 15.63 6.86
N ALA A 237 3.04 14.71 7.33
CA ALA A 237 2.69 13.82 8.43
C ALA A 237 2.41 14.56 9.75
N ILE A 238 3.10 15.65 10.03
CA ILE A 238 2.83 16.54 11.18
C ILE A 238 1.46 17.20 11.02
N ASN A 239 1.19 17.78 9.86
CA ASN A 239 -0.06 18.48 9.59
C ASN A 239 -1.28 17.56 9.66
N GLU A 240 -1.12 16.31 9.25
CA GLU A 240 -2.19 15.30 9.25
C GLU A 240 -2.20 14.39 10.49
N ASN A 241 -1.34 14.67 11.49
CA ASN A 241 -1.19 13.87 12.71
C ASN A 241 -0.83 12.40 12.45
N LEU A 242 0.02 12.18 11.48
CA LEU A 242 0.51 10.87 11.04
C LEU A 242 2.02 10.68 11.26
N LEU A 243 2.65 11.58 12.03
CA LEU A 243 4.10 11.53 12.26
C LEU A 243 4.54 10.22 12.95
N LEU A 244 3.75 9.72 13.92
CA LEU A 244 4.08 8.46 14.58
C LEU A 244 3.99 7.26 13.60
N PRO A 245 2.91 7.06 12.84
CA PRO A 245 2.87 6.04 11.78
C PRO A 245 4.03 6.16 10.79
N LEU A 246 4.33 7.35 10.30
CA LEU A 246 5.42 7.58 9.33
C LEU A 246 6.78 7.15 9.91
N ASN A 247 7.11 7.61 11.12
CA ASN A 247 8.39 7.28 11.76
C ASN A 247 8.54 5.78 12.00
N LEU A 248 7.49 5.11 12.47
CA LEU A 248 7.52 3.67 12.70
C LEU A 248 7.68 2.90 11.38
N TYR A 249 6.96 3.31 10.34
CA TYR A 249 7.02 2.71 9.01
C TYR A 249 8.43 2.81 8.40
N LEU A 250 8.97 4.02 8.28
CA LEU A 250 10.28 4.25 7.68
C LEU A 250 11.42 3.61 8.47
N ARG A 251 11.39 3.68 9.81
CA ARG A 251 12.43 3.06 10.65
C ARG A 251 12.36 1.54 10.64
N THR A 252 11.16 0.96 10.61
CA THR A 252 11.02 -0.50 10.46
C THR A 252 11.60 -0.95 9.13
N ALA A 253 11.25 -0.25 8.03
CA ALA A 253 11.81 -0.53 6.72
C ALA A 253 13.34 -0.37 6.68
N TYR A 254 13.87 0.67 7.31
CA TYR A 254 15.32 0.86 7.46
C TYR A 254 16.00 -0.32 8.15
N TYR A 255 15.50 -0.77 9.32
CA TYR A 255 16.10 -1.91 10.05
C TYR A 255 16.03 -3.21 9.26
N ILE A 256 14.92 -3.46 8.56
CA ILE A 256 14.78 -4.64 7.70
C ILE A 256 15.76 -4.55 6.54
N SER A 257 15.90 -3.38 5.91
CA SER A 257 16.81 -3.17 4.79
C SER A 257 18.28 -3.37 5.17
N CYS A 258 18.70 -2.81 6.30
CA CYS A 258 20.07 -3.03 6.82
C CYS A 258 20.34 -4.53 7.03
N LYS A 259 19.38 -5.24 7.61
CA LYS A 259 19.52 -6.67 7.90
C LYS A 259 19.53 -7.57 6.66
N LEU A 260 18.72 -7.24 5.65
CA LEU A 260 18.58 -8.09 4.46
C LEU A 260 19.57 -7.75 3.35
N PHE A 261 19.88 -6.48 3.16
CA PHE A 261 20.62 -6.00 1.99
C PHE A 261 21.98 -5.41 2.32
N ASN A 262 22.38 -5.39 3.61
CA ASN A 262 23.60 -4.71 4.08
C ASN A 262 23.69 -3.25 3.57
N SER A 263 22.55 -2.55 3.55
CA SER A 263 22.34 -1.30 2.82
C SER A 263 22.57 -0.02 3.62
N GLU A 264 23.18 -0.09 4.82
CA GLU A 264 23.40 1.08 5.68
C GLU A 264 24.04 2.26 4.94
N ALA A 265 25.05 1.98 4.10
CA ALA A 265 25.75 3.01 3.32
C ALA A 265 24.91 3.66 2.22
N ASN A 266 23.83 3.01 1.75
CA ASN A 266 23.01 3.47 0.64
C ASN A 266 21.77 4.26 1.09
N LEU A 267 21.41 4.19 2.37
CA LEU A 267 20.24 4.88 2.92
C LEU A 267 20.71 6.21 3.51
N ARG A 268 20.51 7.31 2.78
CA ARG A 268 21.10 8.64 3.02
C ARG A 268 20.69 9.32 4.33
N HIS A 269 19.70 8.81 5.04
CA HIS A 269 19.16 9.51 6.19
C HIS A 269 19.46 8.79 7.50
N GLN A 270 20.31 9.40 8.31
CA GLN A 270 20.40 9.07 9.73
C GLN A 270 19.20 9.71 10.43
N PHE A 271 18.33 8.89 10.97
CA PHE A 271 17.20 9.37 11.77
C PHE A 271 17.72 9.97 13.08
N ASN A 272 17.45 11.25 13.31
CA ASN A 272 17.65 11.82 14.64
C ASN A 272 16.71 11.09 15.63
N GLU A 273 17.32 10.58 16.72
CA GLU A 273 16.57 9.87 17.76
C GLU A 273 15.76 10.86 18.61
N GLN A 274 14.54 11.19 18.15
CA GLN A 274 13.61 11.95 18.99
C GLN A 274 13.04 11.04 20.09
N SER A 275 13.07 11.55 21.32
CA SER A 275 12.78 10.78 22.54
C SER A 275 11.38 10.15 22.62
N ILE A 276 10.38 10.75 21.97
CA ILE A 276 8.96 10.34 22.04
C ILE A 276 8.71 8.96 21.40
N PHE A 277 9.52 8.54 20.42
CA PHE A 277 9.32 7.29 19.69
C PHE A 277 10.19 6.13 20.16
N MET A 278 11.00 6.32 21.21
CA MET A 278 12.00 5.34 21.64
C MET A 278 11.38 4.01 22.09
N MET A 279 10.28 4.02 22.83
CA MET A 279 9.68 2.79 23.35
C MET A 279 9.13 1.88 22.23
N PRO A 280 8.27 2.37 21.30
CA PRO A 280 7.80 1.56 20.17
C PRO A 280 8.94 1.01 19.31
N LEU A 281 9.98 1.81 19.06
CA LEU A 281 11.14 1.41 18.26
C LEU A 281 11.98 0.34 18.94
N ARG A 282 12.14 0.39 20.28
CA ARG A 282 12.83 -0.67 21.05
C ARG A 282 12.11 -2.01 20.92
N ILE A 283 10.77 -2.01 20.96
CA ILE A 283 9.96 -3.21 20.77
C ILE A 283 10.18 -3.79 19.37
N ILE A 284 10.11 -2.96 18.33
CA ILE A 284 10.34 -3.37 16.93
C ILE A 284 11.75 -3.92 16.76
N ARG A 285 12.78 -3.20 17.24
CA ARG A 285 14.19 -3.65 17.18
C ARG A 285 14.40 -4.99 17.86
N SER A 286 13.81 -5.18 19.06
CA SER A 286 13.92 -6.44 19.81
C SER A 286 13.29 -7.61 19.05
N GLN A 287 12.16 -7.41 18.40
CA GLN A 287 11.53 -8.46 17.58
C GLN A 287 12.34 -8.77 16.33
N LEU A 288 12.79 -7.75 15.61
CA LEU A 288 13.63 -7.94 14.41
C LEU A 288 14.98 -8.57 14.72
N ALA A 289 15.56 -8.29 15.91
CA ALA A 289 16.79 -8.95 16.35
C ALA A 289 16.58 -10.46 16.57
N LYS A 290 15.42 -10.85 17.12
CA LYS A 290 15.09 -12.27 17.34
C LYS A 290 14.77 -12.97 16.03
N LYS A 291 13.85 -12.43 15.23
CA LYS A 291 13.41 -13.02 13.97
C LYS A 291 12.95 -11.94 13.01
N CYS A 292 13.65 -11.79 11.89
CA CYS A 292 13.18 -10.95 10.79
C CYS A 292 12.12 -11.72 10.01
N LYS A 293 10.86 -11.33 10.18
CA LYS A 293 9.71 -11.89 9.44
C LYS A 293 9.23 -10.85 8.45
N ILE A 294 8.98 -11.25 7.20
CA ILE A 294 8.47 -10.37 6.15
C ILE A 294 7.33 -11.10 5.42
N PRO A 295 6.15 -10.48 5.27
CA PRO A 295 5.71 -9.18 5.79
C PRO A 295 5.92 -9.05 7.31
N TYR A 296 6.26 -7.84 7.78
CA TYR A 296 6.54 -7.63 9.20
C TYR A 296 5.26 -7.24 9.95
N PRO A 297 4.75 -8.10 10.87
CA PRO A 297 3.59 -7.76 11.69
C PRO A 297 4.00 -6.77 12.78
N TYR A 298 3.31 -5.63 12.86
CA TYR A 298 3.54 -4.67 13.94
C TYR A 298 3.05 -5.22 15.28
N PRO A 299 3.80 -4.99 16.38
CA PRO A 299 3.37 -5.37 17.71
C PRO A 299 2.09 -4.65 18.14
N ILE A 300 1.16 -5.36 18.77
CA ILE A 300 -0.12 -4.80 19.23
C ILE A 300 0.03 -3.50 20.03
N PRO A 301 0.97 -3.38 21.01
CA PRO A 301 1.15 -2.12 21.73
C PRO A 301 1.53 -0.95 20.84
N VAL A 302 2.29 -1.21 19.76
CA VAL A 302 2.69 -0.18 18.78
C VAL A 302 1.49 0.27 17.96
N ILE A 303 0.65 -0.67 17.52
CA ILE A 303 -0.60 -0.39 16.81
C ILE A 303 -1.55 0.43 17.69
N ALA A 304 -1.77 0.00 18.93
CA ALA A 304 -2.64 0.69 19.88
C ALA A 304 -2.18 2.14 20.12
N LEU A 305 -0.88 2.36 20.29
CA LEU A 305 -0.31 3.69 20.47
C LEU A 305 -0.53 4.58 19.22
N ALA A 306 -0.36 4.04 18.03
CA ALA A 306 -0.59 4.77 16.78
C ALA A 306 -2.08 5.18 16.64
N TYR A 307 -3.00 4.27 16.96
CA TYR A 307 -4.43 4.57 16.98
C TYR A 307 -4.79 5.67 17.99
N LEU A 308 -4.31 5.53 19.23
CA LEU A 308 -4.56 6.52 20.28
C LEU A 308 -4.02 7.90 19.92
N SER A 309 -2.81 7.95 19.38
CA SER A 309 -2.20 9.19 18.92
C SER A 309 -3.05 9.88 17.85
N LYS A 310 -3.45 9.15 16.80
CA LYS A 310 -4.30 9.74 15.73
C LYS A 310 -5.66 10.15 16.26
N ALA A 311 -6.32 9.30 17.07
CA ALA A 311 -7.62 9.58 17.63
C ALA A 311 -7.64 10.80 18.56
N GLN A 312 -6.66 10.90 19.46
CA GLN A 312 -6.53 12.05 20.38
C GLN A 312 -6.45 13.37 19.62
N LEU A 313 -5.70 13.40 18.53
CA LEU A 313 -5.50 14.60 17.74
C LEU A 313 -6.73 14.95 16.89
N GLU A 314 -7.45 13.96 16.38
CA GLU A 314 -8.73 14.17 15.69
C GLU A 314 -9.79 14.77 16.63
N ILE A 315 -9.86 14.28 17.87
CA ILE A 315 -10.77 14.80 18.88
C ILE A 315 -10.42 16.24 19.26
N SER A 316 -9.13 16.54 19.44
CA SER A 316 -8.67 17.87 19.82
C SER A 316 -8.91 18.93 18.73
N ARG A 317 -8.80 18.55 17.44
CA ARG A 317 -9.00 19.46 16.31
C ARG A 317 -10.47 19.64 15.93
N ASN A 318 -11.20 18.55 15.80
CA ASN A 318 -12.53 18.58 15.20
C ASN A 318 -13.66 18.68 16.21
N ARG A 319 -13.37 18.65 17.53
CA ARG A 319 -14.37 18.48 18.62
C ARG A 319 -15.36 17.35 18.33
N ASN A 320 -14.96 16.40 17.49
CA ASN A 320 -15.83 15.37 16.95
C ASN A 320 -15.86 14.17 17.92
N LEU A 321 -16.69 14.29 18.96
CA LEU A 321 -16.98 13.18 19.89
C LEU A 321 -17.50 11.92 19.16
N LYS A 322 -17.97 12.03 17.89
CA LYS A 322 -18.32 10.86 17.07
C LYS A 322 -17.11 9.96 16.80
N ALA A 323 -15.91 10.50 16.69
CA ALA A 323 -14.69 9.68 16.55
C ALA A 323 -14.45 8.81 17.78
N LEU A 324 -14.67 9.33 19.00
CA LEU A 324 -14.61 8.57 20.26
C LEU A 324 -15.66 7.48 20.34
N THR A 325 -16.93 7.81 20.05
CA THR A 325 -18.03 6.82 20.07
C THR A 325 -17.82 5.75 19.00
N GLN A 326 -17.10 6.06 17.93
CA GLN A 326 -16.80 5.12 16.85
C GLN A 326 -15.61 4.22 17.19
N ILE A 327 -14.58 4.72 17.86
CA ILE A 327 -13.51 3.89 18.41
C ILE A 327 -14.07 2.91 19.45
N ILE A 328 -15.03 3.35 20.27
CA ILE A 328 -15.70 2.51 21.28
C ILE A 328 -16.72 1.56 20.63
N LYS A 329 -17.36 1.94 19.53
CA LYS A 329 -18.32 1.10 18.79
C LYS A 329 -17.67 0.14 17.78
N GLN A 330 -16.40 0.28 17.49
CA GLN A 330 -15.66 -0.65 16.62
C GLN A 330 -15.44 -2.06 17.19
N PRO A 331 -15.67 -2.43 18.45
CA PRO A 331 -15.96 -3.82 18.75
C PRO A 331 -17.39 -4.22 18.33
N SER A 332 -17.86 -3.81 17.14
CA SER A 332 -18.85 -4.61 16.45
C SER A 332 -18.25 -6.00 16.22
N SER A 333 -19.05 -7.05 16.38
CA SER A 333 -18.63 -8.45 16.27
C SER A 333 -17.72 -8.72 15.04
N LYS A 334 -17.91 -7.99 13.96
CA LYS A 334 -17.12 -8.04 12.73
C LYS A 334 -15.74 -7.40 12.84
N GLY A 335 -15.58 -6.30 13.56
CA GLY A 335 -14.28 -5.66 13.79
C GLY A 335 -13.40 -6.48 14.75
N VAL A 336 -14.00 -7.07 15.78
CA VAL A 336 -13.33 -8.02 16.69
C VAL A 336 -12.98 -9.30 15.93
N GLU A 337 -13.83 -9.81 15.04
CA GLU A 337 -13.57 -10.98 14.24
C GLU A 337 -12.43 -10.76 13.24
N ILE A 338 -12.38 -9.62 12.56
CA ILE A 338 -11.28 -9.21 11.69
C ILE A 338 -9.98 -9.05 12.50
N PHE A 339 -10.06 -8.44 13.68
CA PHE A 339 -8.92 -8.28 14.58
C PHE A 339 -8.42 -9.63 15.11
N LEU A 340 -9.32 -10.53 15.54
CA LEU A 340 -8.97 -11.88 15.99
C LEU A 340 -8.46 -12.75 14.83
N HIS A 341 -9.00 -12.59 13.62
CA HIS A 341 -8.52 -13.31 12.43
C HIS A 341 -7.10 -12.83 12.04
N HIS A 342 -6.80 -11.54 12.20
CA HIS A 342 -5.45 -11.03 12.02
C HIS A 342 -4.51 -11.47 13.15
N LEU A 343 -4.96 -11.51 14.40
CA LEU A 343 -4.18 -12.08 15.51
C LEU A 343 -3.86 -13.56 15.30
N ALA A 344 -4.81 -14.35 14.81
CA ALA A 344 -4.59 -15.77 14.50
C ALA A 344 -3.58 -15.97 13.36
N ARG A 345 -3.57 -15.07 12.34
CA ARG A 345 -2.55 -15.05 11.28
C ARG A 345 -1.16 -14.61 11.77
N LEU A 346 -1.07 -13.87 12.86
CA LEU A 346 0.19 -13.47 13.47
C LEU A 346 0.83 -14.60 14.30
N GLY A 347 0.02 -15.59 14.73
CA GLY A 347 0.47 -16.76 15.51
C GLY A 347 0.91 -17.97 14.67
N SER A 348 0.61 -17.99 13.39
CA SER A 348 1.03 -19.03 12.41
C SER A 348 2.17 -18.50 11.53
#